data_14459f87563acb61ce76697133c6cea4
#
_entry.id   14459f87563acb61ce76697133c6cea4
#
_cell.length_a   1.000
_cell.length_b   1.000
_cell.length_c   1.000
_cell.angle_alpha   90.00
_cell.angle_beta   90.00
_cell.angle_gamma   90.00
#
_symmetry.space_group_name_H-M   'P 1'
#
loop_
_entity.id
_entity.type
_entity.pdbx_description
1 polymer ?
#
loop_
_entity_poly.entity_id
_entity_poly.type
_entity_poly.pdbx_seq_one_letter_code
_entity_poly.pdbx_strand_id
1 'polypeptide(L)'
;ADVLALCLASFLGLFVRFDLNISRIPPEYAQAAMEFLPYYILASLVIFFLARMYSTMWSVAGVREALHVVAACGLASLVQIAGMVLLQLSVPRSFFLVSFAALCAEELGIRLSYRVVISLFGNHSRKAAKRIMIVGAGTSGSVILKEMTTSSLVNGCVVCFVDDDRNKAGKFLNGVPVAGNRNDIPRLAEEYKIDEIYIAIPSA
;
A
#
# COMPACT_ATOMS: atom_id res chain seq x y z
N ALA A 1 -6.52 2.12 -15.07
CA ALA A 1 -5.71 1.02 -14.54
C ALA A 1 -6.51 -0.28 -14.58
N ASP A 2 -7.62 -0.39 -13.84
CA ASP A 2 -8.36 -1.62 -13.60
C ASP A 2 -8.92 -2.29 -14.88
N VAL A 3 -9.39 -1.49 -15.85
CA VAL A 3 -9.80 -2.03 -17.17
C VAL A 3 -8.64 -2.73 -17.88
N LEU A 4 -7.45 -2.14 -17.83
CA LEU A 4 -6.25 -2.75 -18.42
C LEU A 4 -5.86 -4.02 -17.66
N ALA A 5 -5.96 -4.03 -16.34
CA ALA A 5 -5.70 -5.21 -15.52
C ALA A 5 -6.66 -6.35 -15.87
N LEU A 6 -7.97 -6.09 -16.00
CA LEU A 6 -8.97 -7.07 -16.41
C LEU A 6 -8.70 -7.67 -17.80
N CYS A 7 -8.30 -6.81 -18.76
CA CYS A 7 -7.90 -7.27 -20.09
C CYS A 7 -6.65 -8.13 -20.07
N LEU A 8 -5.60 -7.66 -19.35
CA LEU A 8 -4.33 -8.37 -19.23
C LEU A 8 -4.50 -9.70 -18.48
N ALA A 9 -5.24 -9.73 -17.39
CA ALA A 9 -5.52 -10.95 -16.64
C ALA A 9 -6.22 -12.00 -17.51
N SER A 10 -7.21 -11.58 -18.29
CA SER A 10 -7.91 -12.47 -19.23
C SER A 10 -6.98 -12.97 -20.34
N PHE A 11 -6.14 -12.10 -20.90
CA PHE A 11 -5.15 -12.50 -21.90
C PHE A 11 -4.12 -13.46 -21.30
N LEU A 12 -3.56 -13.14 -20.12
CA LEU A 12 -2.59 -13.99 -19.42
C LEU A 12 -3.18 -15.36 -19.08
N GLY A 13 -4.47 -15.43 -18.76
CA GLY A 13 -5.18 -16.68 -18.49
C GLY A 13 -5.08 -17.68 -19.66
N LEU A 14 -5.24 -17.19 -20.89
CA LEU A 14 -5.04 -18.01 -22.09
C LEU A 14 -3.56 -18.21 -22.41
N PHE A 15 -2.78 -17.15 -22.36
CA PHE A 15 -1.37 -17.15 -22.77
C PHE A 15 -0.53 -18.13 -21.96
N VAL A 16 -0.68 -18.12 -20.63
CA VAL A 16 0.02 -19.06 -19.73
C VAL A 16 -0.46 -20.49 -19.94
N ARG A 17 -1.78 -20.68 -20.20
CA ARG A 17 -2.33 -22.03 -20.45
C ARG A 17 -1.74 -22.69 -21.68
N PHE A 18 -1.35 -21.91 -22.69
CA PHE A 18 -0.79 -22.40 -23.94
C PHE A 18 0.74 -22.18 -24.05
N ASP A 19 1.45 -22.36 -22.93
CA ASP A 19 2.91 -22.33 -22.83
C ASP A 19 3.54 -21.02 -23.36
N LEU A 20 2.88 -19.88 -23.10
CA LEU A 20 3.32 -18.55 -23.54
C LEU A 20 3.46 -18.42 -25.08
N ASN A 21 2.68 -19.19 -25.82
CA ASN A 21 2.73 -19.20 -27.29
C ASN A 21 1.36 -18.84 -27.89
N ILE A 22 1.26 -17.61 -28.43
CA ILE A 22 0.02 -17.10 -29.00
C ILE A 22 -0.51 -17.98 -30.15
N SER A 23 0.40 -18.53 -30.96
CA SER A 23 0.02 -19.35 -32.11
C SER A 23 -0.61 -20.71 -31.74
N ARG A 24 -0.48 -21.13 -30.46
CA ARG A 24 -1.09 -22.35 -29.96
C ARG A 24 -2.48 -22.14 -29.37
N ILE A 25 -2.89 -20.88 -29.20
CA ILE A 25 -4.23 -20.58 -28.64
C ILE A 25 -5.28 -20.90 -29.74
N PRO A 26 -6.20 -21.84 -29.50
CA PRO A 26 -7.27 -22.11 -30.43
C PRO A 26 -8.14 -20.85 -30.61
N PRO A 27 -8.52 -20.51 -31.86
CA PRO A 27 -9.30 -19.31 -32.13
C PRO A 27 -10.65 -19.30 -31.40
N GLU A 28 -11.22 -20.45 -31.14
CA GLU A 28 -12.48 -20.60 -30.39
C GLU A 28 -12.38 -20.04 -28.96
N TYR A 29 -11.27 -20.29 -28.26
CA TYR A 29 -11.06 -19.82 -26.89
C TYR A 29 -10.75 -18.31 -26.86
N ALA A 30 -9.98 -17.82 -27.84
CA ALA A 30 -9.70 -16.40 -27.98
C ALA A 30 -10.99 -15.63 -28.28
N GLN A 31 -11.82 -16.16 -29.15
CA GLN A 31 -13.09 -15.57 -29.54
C GLN A 31 -14.06 -15.54 -28.36
N ALA A 32 -14.22 -16.66 -27.64
CA ALA A 32 -15.05 -16.75 -26.43
C ALA A 32 -14.62 -15.75 -25.35
N ALA A 33 -13.31 -15.63 -25.12
CA ALA A 33 -12.78 -14.68 -24.14
C ALA A 33 -13.04 -13.22 -24.57
N MET A 34 -12.86 -12.88 -25.85
CA MET A 34 -13.11 -11.53 -26.39
C MET A 34 -14.60 -11.17 -26.36
N GLU A 35 -15.48 -12.11 -26.69
CA GLU A 35 -16.92 -11.90 -26.68
C GLU A 35 -17.45 -11.61 -25.27
N PHE A 36 -16.92 -12.30 -24.26
CA PHE A 36 -17.33 -12.10 -22.88
C PHE A 36 -16.64 -10.91 -22.21
N LEU A 37 -15.50 -10.45 -22.70
CA LEU A 37 -14.66 -9.43 -22.06
C LEU A 37 -15.41 -8.14 -21.69
N PRO A 38 -16.26 -7.53 -22.55
CA PRO A 38 -16.95 -6.29 -22.20
C PRO A 38 -17.94 -6.47 -21.03
N TYR A 39 -18.64 -7.59 -20.98
CA TYR A 39 -19.55 -7.92 -19.87
C TYR A 39 -18.78 -8.14 -18.57
N TYR A 40 -17.65 -8.82 -18.65
CA TYR A 40 -16.75 -9.05 -17.54
C TYR A 40 -16.17 -7.75 -16.97
N ILE A 41 -15.70 -6.85 -17.83
CA ILE A 41 -15.19 -5.53 -17.41
C ILE A 41 -16.28 -4.74 -16.69
N LEU A 42 -17.48 -4.64 -17.28
CA LEU A 42 -18.57 -3.88 -16.69
C LEU A 42 -18.96 -4.43 -15.31
N ALA A 43 -19.16 -5.74 -15.20
CA ALA A 43 -19.52 -6.38 -13.94
C ALA A 43 -18.42 -6.22 -12.88
N SER A 44 -17.15 -6.39 -13.27
CA SER A 44 -16.02 -6.25 -12.36
C SER A 44 -15.85 -4.82 -11.85
N LEU A 45 -16.04 -3.80 -12.70
CA LEU A 45 -16.00 -2.40 -12.26
C LEU A 45 -17.11 -2.08 -11.26
N VAL A 46 -18.32 -2.63 -11.46
CA VAL A 46 -19.41 -2.50 -10.48
C VAL A 46 -19.03 -3.16 -9.15
N ILE A 47 -18.46 -4.35 -9.18
CA ILE A 47 -17.97 -5.04 -7.96
C ILE A 47 -16.91 -4.20 -7.26
N PHE A 48 -15.92 -3.68 -7.96
CA PHE A 48 -14.84 -2.87 -7.40
C PHE A 48 -15.37 -1.55 -6.81
N PHE A 49 -16.37 -0.95 -7.43
CA PHE A 49 -17.05 0.23 -6.90
C PHE A 49 -17.81 -0.09 -5.60
N LEU A 50 -18.61 -1.15 -5.58
CA LEU A 50 -19.34 -1.59 -4.39
C LEU A 50 -18.40 -2.02 -3.25
N ALA A 51 -17.29 -2.65 -3.57
CA ALA A 51 -16.22 -3.00 -2.63
C ALA A 51 -15.44 -1.77 -2.12
N ARG A 52 -15.81 -0.56 -2.51
CA ARG A 52 -15.16 0.71 -2.13
C ARG A 52 -13.65 0.76 -2.41
N MET A 53 -13.20 0.03 -3.43
CA MET A 53 -11.77 -0.02 -3.78
C MET A 53 -11.21 1.35 -4.20
N TYR A 54 -12.08 2.28 -4.63
CA TYR A 54 -11.71 3.64 -5.05
C TYR A 54 -11.73 4.68 -3.94
N SER A 55 -12.35 4.37 -2.79
CA SER A 55 -12.43 5.32 -1.65
C SER A 55 -11.44 5.02 -0.52
N THR A 56 -10.60 4.01 -0.69
CA THR A 56 -9.60 3.61 0.32
C THR A 56 -8.32 4.43 0.16
N MET A 57 -7.80 4.96 1.28
CA MET A 57 -6.50 5.66 1.31
C MET A 57 -5.34 4.65 1.28
N TRP A 58 -4.83 4.36 0.09
CA TRP A 58 -3.79 3.34 -0.12
C TRP A 58 -2.43 3.67 0.49
N SER A 59 -2.20 4.93 0.86
CA SER A 59 -0.97 5.35 1.57
C SER A 59 -0.78 4.69 2.94
N VAL A 60 -1.90 4.28 3.58
CA VAL A 60 -1.92 3.67 4.94
C VAL A 60 -2.46 2.24 4.90
N ALA A 61 -2.73 1.70 3.71
CA ALA A 61 -3.33 0.39 3.53
C ALA A 61 -2.49 -0.74 4.16
N GLY A 62 -3.15 -1.59 4.93
CA GLY A 62 -2.57 -2.74 5.61
C GLY A 62 -2.99 -4.08 4.98
N VAL A 63 -2.77 -5.16 5.73
CA VAL A 63 -3.14 -6.53 5.31
C VAL A 63 -4.65 -6.67 5.08
N ARG A 64 -5.47 -5.95 5.87
CA ARG A 64 -6.93 -6.00 5.76
C ARG A 64 -7.41 -5.47 4.40
N GLU A 65 -6.83 -4.38 3.93
CA GLU A 65 -7.14 -3.79 2.62
C GLU A 65 -6.71 -4.72 1.47
N ALA A 66 -5.55 -5.38 1.61
CA ALA A 66 -5.11 -6.38 0.63
C ALA A 66 -6.09 -7.57 0.55
N LEU A 67 -6.61 -8.04 1.68
CA LEU A 67 -7.65 -9.08 1.71
C LEU A 67 -8.95 -8.64 1.03
N HIS A 68 -9.35 -7.37 1.17
CA HIS A 68 -10.51 -6.82 0.47
C HIS A 68 -10.31 -6.83 -1.05
N VAL A 69 -9.10 -6.50 -1.53
CA VAL A 69 -8.78 -6.60 -2.97
C VAL A 69 -8.90 -8.03 -3.45
N VAL A 70 -8.31 -9.00 -2.74
CA VAL A 70 -8.39 -10.42 -3.10
C VAL A 70 -9.84 -10.91 -3.12
N ALA A 71 -10.67 -10.50 -2.14
CA ALA A 71 -12.09 -10.84 -2.11
C ALA A 71 -12.86 -10.25 -3.30
N ALA A 72 -12.60 -8.99 -3.67
CA ALA A 72 -13.23 -8.35 -4.83
C ALA A 72 -12.81 -9.03 -6.14
N CYS A 73 -11.53 -9.38 -6.31
CA CYS A 73 -11.05 -10.17 -7.45
C CYS A 73 -11.69 -11.57 -7.48
N GLY A 74 -11.90 -12.19 -6.31
CA GLY A 74 -12.61 -13.46 -6.21
C GLY A 74 -14.05 -13.38 -6.69
N LEU A 75 -14.78 -12.33 -6.28
CA LEU A 75 -16.15 -12.08 -6.76
C LEU A 75 -16.18 -11.83 -8.28
N ALA A 76 -15.24 -11.04 -8.81
CA ALA A 76 -15.11 -10.79 -10.23
C ALA A 76 -14.87 -12.10 -11.01
N SER A 77 -14.00 -12.97 -10.49
CA SER A 77 -13.71 -14.29 -11.10
C SER A 77 -14.92 -15.23 -11.03
N LEU A 78 -15.71 -15.19 -9.97
CA LEU A 78 -16.97 -15.96 -9.89
C LEU A 78 -17.97 -15.48 -10.95
N VAL A 79 -18.06 -14.17 -11.19
CA VAL A 79 -18.91 -13.63 -12.27
C VAL A 79 -18.37 -14.05 -13.63
N GLN A 80 -17.04 -14.10 -13.82
CA GLN A 80 -16.44 -14.59 -15.06
C GLN A 80 -16.82 -16.05 -15.32
N ILE A 81 -16.67 -16.91 -14.31
CA ILE A 81 -17.05 -18.32 -14.41
C ILE A 81 -18.55 -18.47 -14.73
N ALA A 82 -19.40 -17.82 -13.93
CA ALA A 82 -20.85 -17.91 -14.08
C ALA A 82 -21.31 -17.41 -15.44
N GLY A 83 -20.78 -16.28 -15.90
CA GLY A 83 -21.14 -15.68 -17.18
C GLY A 83 -20.74 -16.57 -18.37
N MET A 84 -19.53 -17.10 -18.37
CA MET A 84 -19.07 -17.99 -19.44
C MET A 84 -19.86 -19.31 -19.47
N VAL A 85 -20.21 -19.86 -18.29
CA VAL A 85 -21.07 -21.06 -18.22
C VAL A 85 -22.48 -20.78 -18.73
N LEU A 86 -23.08 -19.65 -18.36
CA LEU A 86 -24.41 -19.25 -18.80
C LEU A 86 -24.48 -19.02 -20.31
N LEU A 87 -23.44 -18.42 -20.88
CA LEU A 87 -23.36 -18.20 -22.34
C LEU A 87 -22.80 -19.41 -23.10
N GLN A 88 -22.56 -20.52 -22.41
CA GLN A 88 -22.03 -21.76 -22.99
C GLN A 88 -20.70 -21.55 -23.76
N LEU A 89 -19.91 -20.58 -23.35
CA LEU A 89 -18.62 -20.29 -23.93
C LEU A 89 -17.57 -21.28 -23.41
N SER A 90 -16.93 -22.01 -24.34
CA SER A 90 -15.95 -23.02 -24.00
C SER A 90 -14.58 -22.40 -23.76
N VAL A 91 -14.04 -22.54 -22.55
CA VAL A 91 -12.66 -22.18 -22.21
C VAL A 91 -12.06 -23.26 -21.28
N PRO A 92 -10.72 -23.45 -21.27
CA PRO A 92 -10.07 -24.40 -20.37
C PRO A 92 -10.28 -24.00 -18.91
N ARG A 93 -10.50 -24.95 -18.00
CA ARG A 93 -10.70 -24.67 -16.56
C ARG A 93 -9.53 -23.93 -15.92
N SER A 94 -8.30 -24.19 -16.37
CA SER A 94 -7.11 -23.49 -15.90
C SER A 94 -7.07 -22.01 -16.25
N PHE A 95 -7.82 -21.59 -17.28
CA PHE A 95 -7.99 -20.16 -17.64
C PHE A 95 -8.49 -19.34 -16.45
N PHE A 96 -9.53 -19.80 -15.77
CA PHE A 96 -10.10 -19.07 -14.64
C PHE A 96 -9.12 -18.93 -13.47
N LEU A 97 -8.36 -19.99 -13.16
CA LEU A 97 -7.38 -19.96 -12.07
C LEU A 97 -6.24 -18.99 -12.37
N VAL A 98 -5.70 -19.04 -13.58
CA VAL A 98 -4.60 -18.16 -14.00
C VAL A 98 -5.07 -16.71 -14.11
N SER A 99 -6.25 -16.47 -14.69
CA SER A 99 -6.84 -15.12 -14.77
C SER A 99 -7.08 -14.52 -13.38
N PHE A 100 -7.59 -15.30 -12.43
CA PHE A 100 -7.76 -14.86 -11.05
C PHE A 100 -6.42 -14.48 -10.39
N ALA A 101 -5.42 -15.35 -10.50
CA ALA A 101 -4.11 -15.10 -9.92
C ALA A 101 -3.43 -13.87 -10.55
N ALA A 102 -3.52 -13.72 -11.88
CA ALA A 102 -3.02 -12.57 -12.60
C ALA A 102 -3.73 -11.29 -12.16
N LEU A 103 -5.07 -11.29 -12.09
CA LEU A 103 -5.86 -10.13 -11.65
C LEU A 103 -5.49 -9.71 -10.22
N CYS A 104 -5.35 -10.66 -9.30
CA CYS A 104 -4.90 -10.35 -7.93
C CYS A 104 -3.49 -9.73 -7.91
N ALA A 105 -2.56 -10.27 -8.69
CA ALA A 105 -1.19 -9.76 -8.75
C ALA A 105 -1.14 -8.34 -9.35
N GLU A 106 -1.88 -8.08 -10.42
CA GLU A 106 -1.96 -6.78 -11.08
C GLU A 106 -2.63 -5.73 -10.18
N GLU A 107 -3.77 -6.06 -9.58
CA GLU A 107 -4.51 -5.14 -8.71
C GLU A 107 -3.74 -4.81 -7.42
N LEU A 108 -3.09 -5.78 -6.81
CA LEU A 108 -2.21 -5.54 -5.67
C LEU A 108 -0.95 -4.78 -6.09
N GLY A 109 -0.36 -5.13 -7.24
CA GLY A 109 0.84 -4.48 -7.78
C GLY A 109 0.61 -3.00 -8.06
N ILE A 110 -0.50 -2.64 -8.71
CA ILE A 110 -0.87 -1.24 -8.99
C ILE A 110 -1.01 -0.45 -7.69
N ARG A 111 -1.65 -1.01 -6.68
CA ARG A 111 -1.89 -0.33 -5.39
C ARG A 111 -0.64 -0.23 -4.53
N LEU A 112 0.20 -1.28 -4.52
CA LEU A 112 1.47 -1.26 -3.81
C LEU A 112 2.51 -0.36 -4.49
N SER A 113 2.51 -0.27 -5.83
CA SER A 113 3.42 0.62 -6.56
C SER A 113 3.22 2.09 -6.17
N TYR A 114 1.96 2.52 -5.98
CA TYR A 114 1.65 3.86 -5.50
C TYR A 114 2.30 4.13 -4.12
N ARG A 115 2.24 3.17 -3.21
CA ARG A 115 2.89 3.26 -1.89
C ARG A 115 4.41 3.32 -1.99
N VAL A 116 5.00 2.50 -2.85
CA VAL A 116 6.45 2.48 -3.09
C VAL A 116 6.91 3.81 -3.69
N VAL A 117 6.19 4.32 -4.67
CA VAL A 117 6.49 5.61 -5.31
C VAL A 117 6.45 6.75 -4.28
N ILE A 118 5.40 6.85 -3.47
CA ILE A 118 5.34 7.87 -2.40
C ILE A 118 6.47 7.69 -1.39
N SER A 119 6.79 6.46 -1.00
CA SER A 119 7.89 6.17 -0.08
C SER A 119 9.26 6.59 -0.64
N LEU A 120 9.49 6.33 -1.93
CA LEU A 120 10.76 6.65 -2.59
C LEU A 120 10.89 8.15 -2.91
N PHE A 121 9.83 8.77 -3.43
CA PHE A 121 9.86 10.18 -3.84
C PHE A 121 9.53 11.15 -2.70
N GLY A 122 8.74 10.74 -1.69
CA GLY A 122 8.49 11.53 -0.49
C GLY A 122 9.76 11.79 0.33
N ASN A 123 10.79 10.98 0.15
CA ASN A 123 12.07 11.12 0.87
C ASN A 123 13.01 12.21 0.27
N HIS A 124 12.72 12.72 -0.93
CA HIS A 124 13.59 13.73 -1.58
C HIS A 124 13.42 15.14 -1.03
N SER A 125 12.32 15.45 -0.34
CA SER A 125 12.12 16.75 0.32
C SER A 125 12.86 16.89 1.67
N ARG A 126 13.52 15.84 2.15
CA ARG A 126 14.24 15.86 3.46
C ARG A 126 15.52 16.72 3.50
N LYS A 127 16.01 17.24 2.38
CA LYS A 127 17.25 18.07 2.36
C LYS A 127 17.11 19.43 3.05
N ALA A 128 15.88 19.87 3.35
CA ALA A 128 15.60 21.08 4.11
C ALA A 128 14.67 20.79 5.31
N ALA A 129 14.65 19.56 5.82
CA ALA A 129 13.78 19.18 6.92
C ALA A 129 14.29 19.81 8.21
N LYS A 130 13.40 20.49 8.94
CA LYS A 130 13.72 21.04 10.29
C LYS A 130 14.15 19.92 11.22
N ARG A 131 15.16 20.17 12.02
CA ARG A 131 15.67 19.24 13.04
C ARG A 131 14.87 19.43 14.32
N ILE A 132 14.20 18.36 14.73
CA ILE A 132 13.22 18.40 15.81
C ILE A 132 13.71 17.58 17.00
N MET A 133 13.58 18.18 18.19
CA MET A 133 13.72 17.49 19.47
C MET A 133 12.35 17.25 20.08
N ILE A 134 12.09 16.05 20.59
CA ILE A 134 10.86 15.76 21.33
C ILE A 134 11.17 15.62 22.82
N VAL A 135 10.49 16.41 23.65
CA VAL A 135 10.56 16.33 25.11
C VAL A 135 9.44 15.41 25.61
N GLY A 136 9.85 14.25 26.14
CA GLY A 136 8.97 13.15 26.54
C GLY A 136 9.11 11.93 25.62
N ALA A 137 9.85 10.91 26.06
CA ALA A 137 10.02 9.63 25.37
C ALA A 137 9.03 8.58 25.91
N GLY A 138 7.78 8.98 26.07
CA GLY A 138 6.65 8.13 26.45
C GLY A 138 5.77 7.77 25.26
N THR A 139 4.55 7.28 25.56
CA THR A 139 3.55 6.93 24.55
C THR A 139 3.23 8.11 23.63
N SER A 140 3.04 9.31 24.17
CA SER A 140 2.75 10.53 23.41
C SER A 140 3.90 10.88 22.46
N GLY A 141 5.15 10.82 22.91
CA GLY A 141 6.33 11.06 22.08
C GLY A 141 6.47 10.03 20.95
N SER A 142 6.17 8.76 21.23
CA SER A 142 6.14 7.70 20.22
C SER A 142 5.09 7.94 19.14
N VAL A 143 3.90 8.41 19.53
CA VAL A 143 2.81 8.75 18.59
C VAL A 143 3.22 9.92 17.69
N ILE A 144 3.78 10.99 18.28
CA ILE A 144 4.26 12.15 17.52
C ILE A 144 5.37 11.74 16.53
N LEU A 145 6.35 10.94 16.97
CA LEU A 145 7.41 10.43 16.09
C LEU A 145 6.83 9.64 14.91
N LYS A 146 5.87 8.75 15.21
CA LYS A 146 5.21 7.93 14.19
C LYS A 146 4.48 8.81 13.17
N GLU A 147 3.72 9.79 13.65
CA GLU A 147 3.00 10.72 12.79
C GLU A 147 3.95 11.52 11.89
N MET A 148 5.03 12.07 12.47
CA MET A 148 6.05 12.80 11.72
C MET A 148 6.79 11.95 10.70
N THR A 149 6.96 10.65 10.98
CA THR A 149 7.64 9.73 10.06
C THR A 149 6.72 9.28 8.93
N THR A 150 5.41 9.22 9.19
CA THR A 150 4.39 8.72 8.26
C THR A 150 3.78 9.85 7.42
N SER A 151 3.67 11.05 8.00
CA SER A 151 3.06 12.21 7.34
C SER A 151 4.06 12.90 6.41
N SER A 152 3.69 13.03 5.14
CA SER A 152 4.45 13.82 4.16
C SER A 152 4.24 15.33 4.32
N LEU A 153 3.31 15.75 5.18
CA LEU A 153 2.98 17.15 5.42
C LEU A 153 3.92 17.80 6.43
N VAL A 154 4.57 17.02 7.29
CA VAL A 154 5.51 17.55 8.29
C VAL A 154 6.92 17.53 7.72
N ASN A 155 7.42 18.71 7.39
CA ASN A 155 8.79 18.88 6.89
C ASN A 155 9.79 18.93 8.04
N GLY A 156 9.91 17.83 8.81
CA GLY A 156 10.76 17.74 9.97
C GLY A 156 11.34 16.34 10.17
N CYS A 157 12.54 16.29 10.76
CA CYS A 157 13.21 15.05 11.15
C CYS A 157 13.48 15.07 12.66
N VAL A 158 12.91 14.11 13.38
CA VAL A 158 13.18 13.95 14.81
C VAL A 158 14.59 13.38 14.98
N VAL A 159 15.48 14.13 15.63
CA VAL A 159 16.89 13.77 15.80
C VAL A 159 17.21 13.24 17.20
N CYS A 160 16.46 13.66 18.22
CA CYS A 160 16.61 13.13 19.58
C CYS A 160 15.34 13.31 20.41
N PHE A 161 15.24 12.49 21.46
CA PHE A 161 14.32 12.65 22.56
C PHE A 161 15.05 13.15 23.81
N VAL A 162 14.32 13.82 24.70
CA VAL A 162 14.72 14.18 26.05
C VAL A 162 13.65 13.65 27.01
N ASP A 163 14.05 12.95 28.08
CA ASP A 163 13.12 12.41 29.08
C ASP A 163 13.81 12.39 30.46
N ASP A 164 13.09 12.74 31.51
CA ASP A 164 13.64 12.79 32.88
C ASP A 164 13.75 11.41 33.53
N ASP A 165 13.13 10.39 32.94
CA ASP A 165 13.25 9.02 33.40
C ASP A 165 14.64 8.46 33.08
N ARG A 166 15.46 8.29 34.12
CA ARG A 166 16.82 7.75 34.03
C ARG A 166 16.89 6.36 33.37
N ASN A 167 15.80 5.59 33.43
CA ASN A 167 15.75 4.26 32.81
C ASN A 167 15.68 4.33 31.29
N LYS A 168 15.32 5.47 30.73
CA LYS A 168 15.25 5.70 29.28
C LYS A 168 16.48 6.34 28.69
N ALA A 169 17.30 7.01 29.52
CA ALA A 169 18.52 7.69 29.09
C ALA A 169 19.44 6.73 28.32
N GLY A 170 19.93 7.16 27.15
CA GLY A 170 20.80 6.38 26.27
C GLY A 170 20.11 5.24 25.50
N LYS A 171 18.79 5.05 25.67
CA LYS A 171 18.01 4.08 24.88
C LYS A 171 17.48 4.71 23.59
N PHE A 172 17.00 3.85 22.68
CA PHE A 172 16.40 4.27 21.42
C PHE A 172 14.91 4.03 21.43
N LEU A 173 14.14 5.01 20.98
CA LEU A 173 12.71 4.89 20.74
C LEU A 173 12.47 4.94 19.23
N ASN A 174 12.05 3.83 18.63
CA ASN A 174 11.86 3.69 17.18
C ASN A 174 13.06 4.18 16.34
N GLY A 175 14.28 3.90 16.80
CA GLY A 175 15.53 4.27 16.12
C GLY A 175 16.05 5.68 16.41
N VAL A 176 15.36 6.48 17.25
CA VAL A 176 15.78 7.82 17.66
C VAL A 176 16.30 7.77 19.11
N PRO A 177 17.49 8.32 19.41
CA PRO A 177 18.09 8.25 20.75
C PRO A 177 17.38 9.14 21.77
N VAL A 178 17.30 8.68 23.02
CA VAL A 178 16.99 9.50 24.19
C VAL A 178 18.32 10.09 24.69
N ALA A 179 18.61 11.33 24.29
CA ALA A 179 19.94 11.92 24.43
C ALA A 179 20.25 12.51 25.81
N GLY A 180 19.21 12.78 26.62
CA GLY A 180 19.42 13.38 27.96
C GLY A 180 18.10 13.68 28.66
N ASN A 181 18.20 14.50 29.70
CA ASN A 181 17.09 14.98 30.52
C ASN A 181 16.79 16.47 30.26
N ARG A 182 15.77 17.03 30.92
CA ARG A 182 15.34 18.44 30.74
C ARG A 182 16.48 19.47 30.89
N ASN A 183 17.48 19.22 31.72
CA ASN A 183 18.57 20.16 31.95
C ASN A 183 19.60 20.15 30.82
N ASP A 184 19.61 19.10 30.00
CA ASP A 184 20.46 18.98 28.84
C ASP A 184 19.91 19.66 27.58
N ILE A 185 18.65 20.11 27.58
CA ILE A 185 17.99 20.72 26.42
C ILE A 185 18.84 21.82 25.76
N PRO A 186 19.37 22.83 26.48
CA PRO A 186 20.13 23.90 25.82
C PRO A 186 21.38 23.35 25.11
N ARG A 187 22.15 22.46 25.75
CA ARG A 187 23.35 21.84 25.18
C ARG A 187 22.98 21.00 23.96
N LEU A 188 21.96 20.15 24.09
CA LEU A 188 21.55 19.26 23.01
C LEU A 188 20.94 20.02 21.81
N ALA A 189 20.28 21.16 22.07
CA ALA A 189 19.75 22.00 21.01
C ALA A 189 20.87 22.57 20.12
N GLU A 190 21.98 22.97 20.69
CA GLU A 190 23.17 23.45 19.97
C GLU A 190 23.87 22.29 19.26
N GLU A 191 24.15 21.21 19.98
CA GLU A 191 24.87 20.03 19.49
C GLU A 191 24.19 19.38 18.30
N TYR A 192 22.85 19.18 18.39
CA TYR A 192 22.05 18.56 17.33
C TYR A 192 21.49 19.59 16.34
N LYS A 193 21.79 20.89 16.48
CA LYS A 193 21.27 22.00 15.64
C LYS A 193 19.76 21.89 15.48
N ILE A 194 19.05 21.96 16.61
CA ILE A 194 17.61 21.80 16.68
C ILE A 194 16.92 23.10 16.21
N ASP A 195 15.99 22.97 15.28
CA ASP A 195 15.17 24.08 14.78
C ASP A 195 13.87 24.22 15.57
N GLU A 196 13.30 23.10 16.04
CA GLU A 196 12.02 23.07 16.75
C GLU A 196 12.01 22.04 17.89
N ILE A 197 11.30 22.38 18.97
CA ILE A 197 11.12 21.50 20.12
C ILE A 197 9.63 21.21 20.30
N TYR A 198 9.27 19.92 20.32
CA TYR A 198 7.90 19.49 20.61
C TYR A 198 7.79 18.90 22.00
N ILE A 199 6.82 19.37 22.77
CA ILE A 199 6.58 18.89 24.13
C ILE A 199 5.50 17.81 24.10
N ALA A 200 5.88 16.58 24.42
CA ALA A 200 5.03 15.38 24.40
C ALA A 200 4.79 14.84 25.82
N ILE A 201 4.64 15.73 26.79
CA ILE A 201 4.37 15.37 28.20
C ILE A 201 2.85 15.41 28.37
N PRO A 202 2.19 14.28 28.78
CA PRO A 202 0.78 14.33 29.13
C PRO A 202 0.61 15.32 30.31
N SER A 203 -0.41 16.18 30.23
CA SER A 203 -0.80 17.03 31.35
C SER A 203 -1.10 16.14 32.54
N ALA A 204 -0.35 16.32 33.62
CA ALA A 204 -0.62 15.70 34.90
C ALA A 204 -1.93 16.22 35.50
#